data_69d0c60ac8a36119de57afec4ea35944
#
_entry.id   69d0c60ac8a36119de57afec4ea35944
#
_cell.length_a   1.000
_cell.length_b   1.000
_cell.length_c   1.000
_cell.angle_alpha   90.00
_cell.angle_beta   90.00
_cell.angle_gamma   90.00
#
_symmetry.space_group_name_H-M   'P 1'
#
loop_
_entity.id
_entity.type
_entity.pdbx_description
1 polymer ?
#
loop_
_entity_poly.entity_id
_entity_poly.type
_entity_poly.pdbx_seq_one_letter_code
_entity_poly.pdbx_strand_id
1 'polypeptide(L)'
;MDINALLGQGSEFEGKLTFEGTVRIDGRFTGEIASDGHLVIGEGAQVQAEIRVANVTVHGNVNGNIYASNGVELHAPATLRGNITSPALHIDKGVFFEGNCQMSSRPAAQKQPPRQRPATAQQAKPAAAPAPAPARESQPVPKGQRSGISGLFQGEARSTELKHKF
;
A
#
# COMPACT_ATOMS: atom_id res chain seq x y z
N MET A 1 13.82 22.22 12.76
CA MET A 1 13.35 21.14 11.86
C MET A 1 14.38 21.00 10.75
N ASP A 2 15.02 19.86 10.70
CA ASP A 2 16.06 19.61 9.68
C ASP A 2 15.37 19.11 8.41
N ILE A 3 15.33 19.94 7.38
CA ILE A 3 14.80 19.58 6.07
C ILE A 3 15.90 18.84 5.32
N ASN A 4 15.71 17.57 5.06
CA ASN A 4 16.68 16.72 4.37
C ASN A 4 16.67 16.88 2.85
N ALA A 5 15.54 17.26 2.29
CA ALA A 5 15.40 17.50 0.87
C ALA A 5 14.39 18.60 0.57
N LEU A 6 14.67 19.39 -0.43
CA LEU A 6 13.81 20.46 -0.92
C LEU A 6 13.61 20.31 -2.42
N LEU A 7 12.36 20.14 -2.84
CA LEU A 7 11.98 20.26 -4.24
C LEU A 7 11.51 21.70 -4.49
N GLY A 8 12.33 22.47 -5.19
CA GLY A 8 12.05 23.89 -5.42
C GLY A 8 10.86 24.16 -6.36
N GLN A 9 10.41 25.39 -6.33
CA GLN A 9 9.33 25.87 -7.21
C GLN A 9 9.74 25.72 -8.70
N GLY A 10 8.78 25.26 -9.51
CA GLY A 10 9.00 25.04 -10.94
C GLY A 10 9.66 23.70 -11.29
N SER A 11 10.00 22.90 -10.30
CA SER A 11 10.43 21.52 -10.52
C SER A 11 9.23 20.63 -10.79
N GLU A 12 9.34 19.80 -11.81
CA GLU A 12 8.33 18.76 -12.10
C GLU A 12 8.98 17.40 -11.88
N PHE A 13 8.35 16.62 -11.03
CA PHE A 13 8.82 15.29 -10.67
C PHE A 13 7.73 14.27 -10.98
N GLU A 14 8.11 13.21 -11.67
CA GLU A 14 7.21 12.10 -11.96
C GLU A 14 7.86 10.78 -11.55
N GLY A 15 7.15 9.97 -10.77
CA GLY A 15 7.62 8.67 -10.36
C GLY A 15 7.37 8.36 -8.89
N LYS A 16 8.11 7.37 -8.37
CA LYS A 16 8.04 6.96 -6.97
C LYS A 16 9.15 7.62 -6.17
N LEU A 17 8.76 8.36 -5.14
CA LEU A 17 9.67 8.99 -4.20
C LEU A 17 9.64 8.27 -2.85
N THR A 18 10.79 7.80 -2.42
CA THR A 18 10.97 7.24 -1.07
C THR A 18 12.04 8.03 -0.35
N PHE A 19 11.76 8.44 0.87
CA PHE A 19 12.70 9.21 1.70
C PHE A 19 12.48 8.97 3.18
N GLU A 20 13.51 9.30 3.95
CA GLU A 20 13.47 9.31 5.41
C GLU A 20 13.72 10.75 5.91
N GLY A 21 13.08 11.11 7.00
CA GLY A 21 13.21 12.44 7.60
C GLY A 21 12.18 13.43 7.09
N THR A 22 12.58 14.70 6.92
CA THR A 22 11.68 15.79 6.51
C THR A 22 11.97 16.24 5.10
N VAL A 23 10.97 16.19 4.24
CA VAL A 23 11.06 16.68 2.85
C VAL A 23 10.02 17.75 2.61
N ARG A 24 10.45 18.82 1.95
CA ARG A 24 9.59 19.91 1.50
C ARG A 24 9.44 19.89 -0.02
N ILE A 25 8.21 20.00 -0.48
CA ILE A 25 7.87 20.04 -1.91
C ILE A 25 7.17 21.37 -2.20
N ASP A 26 7.80 22.21 -3.01
CA ASP A 26 7.23 23.47 -3.48
C ASP A 26 6.90 23.45 -4.99
N GLY A 27 7.19 22.32 -5.68
CA GLY A 27 6.97 22.13 -7.11
C GLY A 27 5.78 21.24 -7.46
N ARG A 28 5.78 20.77 -8.72
CA ARG A 28 4.79 19.78 -9.19
C ARG A 28 5.32 18.38 -8.95
N PHE A 29 4.51 17.54 -8.35
CA PHE A 29 4.83 16.14 -8.15
C PHE A 29 3.69 15.24 -8.63
N THR A 30 4.04 14.22 -9.42
CA THR A 30 3.08 13.22 -9.90
C THR A 30 3.62 11.81 -9.62
N GLY A 31 2.83 10.95 -8.99
CA GLY A 31 3.23 9.56 -8.74
C GLY A 31 2.91 9.04 -7.35
N GLU A 32 3.86 8.36 -6.71
CA GLU A 32 3.71 7.77 -5.38
C GLU A 32 4.78 8.31 -4.42
N ILE A 33 4.37 8.72 -3.23
CA ILE A 33 5.28 9.16 -2.17
C ILE A 33 5.17 8.18 -1.00
N ALA A 34 6.29 7.59 -0.61
CA ALA A 34 6.37 6.71 0.54
C ALA A 34 7.46 7.18 1.50
N SER A 35 7.11 7.43 2.77
CA SER A 35 8.05 7.85 3.80
C SER A 35 7.54 7.54 5.19
N ASP A 36 8.45 7.30 6.09
CA ASP A 36 8.15 7.20 7.53
C ASP A 36 8.42 8.52 8.28
N GLY A 37 8.68 9.60 7.55
CA GLY A 37 9.02 10.91 8.06
C GLY A 37 7.91 11.96 7.92
N HIS A 38 8.34 13.22 7.87
CA HIS A 38 7.47 14.37 7.67
C HIS A 38 7.50 14.86 6.22
N LEU A 39 6.33 15.00 5.63
CA LEU A 39 6.18 15.64 4.32
C LEU A 39 5.57 17.02 4.50
N VAL A 40 6.24 18.04 3.98
CA VAL A 40 5.74 19.41 3.93
C VAL A 40 5.46 19.79 2.49
N ILE A 41 4.21 20.10 2.19
CA ILE A 41 3.79 20.58 0.87
C ILE A 41 3.64 22.09 0.95
N GLY A 42 4.51 22.81 0.25
CA GLY A 42 4.55 24.27 0.29
C GLY A 42 3.42 24.94 -0.49
N GLU A 43 3.29 26.25 -0.29
CA GLU A 43 2.33 27.08 -1.01
C GLU A 43 2.65 27.08 -2.50
N GLY A 44 1.64 26.85 -3.33
CA GLY A 44 1.81 26.77 -4.79
C GLY A 44 2.26 25.42 -5.32
N ALA A 45 2.61 24.48 -4.45
CA ALA A 45 2.89 23.10 -4.84
C ALA A 45 1.62 22.43 -5.40
N GLN A 46 1.82 21.64 -6.46
CA GLN A 46 0.77 20.82 -7.05
C GLN A 46 1.17 19.36 -6.96
N VAL A 47 0.53 18.63 -6.09
CA VAL A 47 0.82 17.20 -5.89
C VAL A 47 -0.33 16.36 -6.41
N GLN A 48 -0.05 15.48 -7.36
CA GLN A 48 -0.99 14.49 -7.88
C GLN A 48 -0.44 13.10 -7.59
N ALA A 49 -0.64 12.63 -6.37
CA ALA A 49 0.02 11.41 -5.94
C ALA A 49 -0.74 10.64 -4.86
N GLU A 50 -0.39 9.37 -4.74
CA GLU A 50 -0.68 8.60 -3.55
C GLU A 50 0.42 8.83 -2.51
N ILE A 51 0.04 9.39 -1.36
CA ILE A 51 0.96 9.80 -0.31
C ILE A 51 0.82 8.84 0.87
N ARG A 52 1.92 8.18 1.23
CA ARG A 52 2.02 7.33 2.42
C ARG A 52 3.15 7.83 3.29
N VAL A 53 2.79 8.48 4.37
CA VAL A 53 3.78 9.13 5.27
C VAL A 53 3.36 9.01 6.74
N ALA A 54 4.28 9.29 7.64
CA ALA A 54 3.93 9.37 9.06
C ALA A 54 3.16 10.65 9.37
N ASN A 55 3.71 11.80 8.97
CA ASN A 55 3.06 13.09 9.15
C ASN A 55 3.07 13.87 7.84
N VAL A 56 1.99 14.58 7.56
CA VAL A 56 1.93 15.49 6.40
C VAL A 56 1.41 16.85 6.82
N THR A 57 2.09 17.89 6.34
CA THR A 57 1.65 19.28 6.47
C THR A 57 1.42 19.84 5.09
N VAL A 58 0.22 20.31 4.81
CA VAL A 58 -0.20 20.77 3.48
C VAL A 58 -0.52 22.25 3.52
N HIS A 59 0.18 23.02 2.66
CA HIS A 59 -0.09 24.44 2.41
C HIS A 59 -0.53 24.69 0.95
N GLY A 60 -0.36 23.69 0.07
CA GLY A 60 -0.59 23.80 -1.36
C GLY A 60 -1.78 23.00 -1.86
N ASN A 61 -1.72 22.63 -3.12
CA ASN A 61 -2.78 21.90 -3.83
C ASN A 61 -2.43 20.41 -3.90
N VAL A 62 -3.30 19.56 -3.36
CA VAL A 62 -3.11 18.12 -3.37
C VAL A 62 -4.31 17.42 -3.98
N ASN A 63 -4.03 16.57 -4.96
CA ASN A 63 -5.01 15.66 -5.58
C ASN A 63 -4.55 14.22 -5.39
N GLY A 64 -5.36 13.40 -4.76
CA GLY A 64 -5.08 11.97 -4.61
C GLY A 64 -5.38 11.43 -3.23
N ASN A 65 -4.77 10.29 -2.92
CA ASN A 65 -5.00 9.61 -1.65
C ASN A 65 -3.88 9.90 -0.65
N ILE A 66 -4.24 10.25 0.56
CA ILE A 66 -3.29 10.50 1.65
C ILE A 66 -3.49 9.46 2.73
N TYR A 67 -2.44 8.72 3.02
CA TYR A 67 -2.36 7.77 4.12
C TYR A 67 -1.32 8.25 5.11
N ALA A 68 -1.77 8.78 6.23
CA ALA A 68 -0.88 9.20 7.29
C ALA A 68 -0.99 8.25 8.49
N SER A 69 0.14 7.84 9.03
CA SER A 69 0.19 6.94 10.18
C SER A 69 0.00 7.66 11.51
N ASN A 70 0.37 8.93 11.59
CA ASN A 70 0.30 9.75 12.79
C ASN A 70 -0.71 10.88 12.64
N GLY A 71 -0.57 11.73 11.63
CA GLY A 71 -1.46 12.88 11.47
C GLY A 71 -1.34 13.62 10.16
N VAL A 72 -2.40 14.34 9.84
CA VAL A 72 -2.48 15.26 8.70
C VAL A 72 -2.81 16.64 9.22
N GLU A 73 -2.02 17.64 8.83
CA GLU A 73 -2.25 19.04 9.13
C GLU A 73 -2.46 19.79 7.82
N LEU A 74 -3.61 20.44 7.72
CA LEU A 74 -3.97 21.26 6.57
C LEU A 74 -4.00 22.72 6.97
N HIS A 75 -3.10 23.51 6.41
CA HIS A 75 -3.00 24.94 6.67
C HIS A 75 -3.47 25.75 5.47
N ALA A 76 -4.16 26.87 5.72
CA ALA A 76 -4.57 27.76 4.65
C ALA A 76 -3.34 28.38 3.93
N PRO A 77 -3.39 28.54 2.60
CA PRO A 77 -4.47 28.28 1.67
C PRO A 77 -4.42 26.89 0.99
N ALA A 78 -4.52 25.82 1.76
CA ALA A 78 -4.47 24.47 1.18
C ALA A 78 -5.77 24.11 0.46
N THR A 79 -5.64 23.43 -0.66
CA THR A 79 -6.74 22.79 -1.36
C THR A 79 -6.45 21.30 -1.48
N LEU A 80 -7.31 20.47 -0.92
CA LEU A 80 -7.16 19.03 -0.98
C LEU A 80 -8.38 18.39 -1.64
N ARG A 81 -8.10 17.59 -2.68
CA ARG A 81 -9.11 16.78 -3.38
C ARG A 81 -8.72 15.32 -3.35
N GLY A 82 -9.54 14.51 -2.73
CA GLY A 82 -9.33 13.06 -2.66
C GLY A 82 -9.63 12.46 -1.31
N ASN A 83 -9.06 11.29 -1.05
CA ASN A 83 -9.33 10.55 0.18
C ASN A 83 -8.21 10.74 1.20
N ILE A 84 -8.59 10.98 2.44
CA ILE A 84 -7.64 11.03 3.56
C ILE A 84 -7.91 9.87 4.49
N THR A 85 -6.87 9.12 4.82
CA THR A 85 -6.90 8.12 5.89
C THR A 85 -5.85 8.48 6.93
N SER A 86 -6.30 8.90 8.10
CA SER A 86 -5.40 9.34 9.18
C SER A 86 -6.04 9.14 10.55
N PRO A 87 -5.28 8.80 11.60
CA PRO A 87 -5.80 8.74 12.97
C PRO A 87 -6.05 10.13 13.57
N ALA A 88 -5.32 11.15 13.10
CA ALA A 88 -5.49 12.52 13.54
C ALA A 88 -5.53 13.46 12.32
N LEU A 89 -6.51 14.34 12.30
CA LEU A 89 -6.67 15.33 11.23
C LEU A 89 -6.86 16.70 11.86
N HIS A 90 -5.99 17.64 11.48
CA HIS A 90 -6.11 19.05 11.85
C HIS A 90 -6.35 19.88 10.59
N ILE A 91 -7.40 20.67 10.59
CA ILE A 91 -7.77 21.55 9.47
C ILE A 91 -7.88 22.95 9.96
N ASP A 92 -7.09 23.85 9.40
CA ASP A 92 -7.16 25.27 9.69
C ASP A 92 -8.30 25.98 8.93
N LYS A 93 -8.60 27.17 9.37
CA LYS A 93 -9.59 28.02 8.69
C LYS A 93 -9.07 28.47 7.32
N GLY A 94 -9.91 28.32 6.30
CA GLY A 94 -9.56 28.72 4.94
C GLY A 94 -9.02 27.60 4.06
N VAL A 95 -9.02 26.37 4.55
CA VAL A 95 -8.70 25.17 3.76
C VAL A 95 -9.93 24.73 2.98
N PHE A 96 -9.74 24.42 1.72
CA PHE A 96 -10.75 23.79 0.89
C PHE A 96 -10.51 22.29 0.83
N PHE A 97 -11.42 21.51 1.39
CA PHE A 97 -11.38 20.06 1.37
C PHE A 97 -12.56 19.49 0.57
N GLU A 98 -12.25 18.70 -0.45
CA GLU A 98 -13.24 18.00 -1.26
C GLU A 98 -12.86 16.51 -1.34
N GLY A 99 -13.65 15.66 -0.72
CA GLY A 99 -13.39 14.22 -0.76
C GLY A 99 -13.91 13.48 0.45
N ASN A 100 -13.39 12.28 0.64
CA ASN A 100 -13.77 11.41 1.74
C ASN A 100 -12.67 11.36 2.80
N CYS A 101 -13.05 11.59 4.04
CA CYS A 101 -12.13 11.48 5.16
C CYS A 101 -12.45 10.23 5.98
N GLN A 102 -11.50 9.34 6.08
CA GLN A 102 -11.58 8.14 6.90
C GLN A 102 -10.62 8.27 8.09
N MET A 103 -11.18 8.50 9.25
CA MET A 103 -10.40 8.49 10.47
C MET A 103 -10.25 7.04 10.94
N SER A 104 -9.09 6.46 10.70
CA SER A 104 -8.70 5.22 11.33
C SER A 104 -8.16 5.52 12.72
N SER A 105 -9.04 5.60 13.70
CA SER A 105 -8.60 5.47 15.07
C SER A 105 -7.92 4.11 15.17
N ARG A 106 -6.60 4.06 15.24
CA ARG A 106 -5.93 2.91 15.82
C ARG A 106 -6.44 2.85 17.25
N PRO A 107 -7.26 1.87 17.63
CA PRO A 107 -7.47 1.67 19.05
C PRO A 107 -6.10 1.26 19.58
N ALA A 108 -5.47 2.17 20.30
CA ALA A 108 -4.41 1.77 21.20
C ALA A 108 -4.97 0.59 21.97
N ALA A 109 -4.39 -0.59 21.68
CA ALA A 109 -4.61 -1.84 22.39
C ALA A 109 -5.80 -1.78 23.37
N GLN A 110 -7.00 -1.80 22.86
CA GLN A 110 -8.12 -2.22 23.69
C GLN A 110 -7.87 -3.70 23.91
N LYS A 111 -7.28 -4.01 25.07
CA LYS A 111 -7.54 -5.25 25.74
C LYS A 111 -9.02 -5.48 25.57
N GLN A 112 -9.37 -6.40 24.70
CA GLN A 112 -10.75 -6.91 24.66
C GLN A 112 -11.04 -7.32 26.09
N PRO A 113 -12.05 -6.74 26.74
CA PRO A 113 -12.54 -7.36 27.95
C PRO A 113 -13.00 -8.77 27.53
N PRO A 114 -12.69 -9.79 28.32
CA PRO A 114 -13.12 -11.13 27.98
C PRO A 114 -14.65 -11.04 27.80
N ARG A 115 -15.10 -11.36 26.61
CA ARG A 115 -16.52 -11.55 26.37
C ARG A 115 -16.94 -12.64 27.30
N GLN A 116 -17.54 -12.26 28.40
CA GLN A 116 -18.34 -13.15 29.22
C GLN A 116 -19.41 -13.73 28.30
N ARG A 117 -19.21 -14.97 27.95
CA ARG A 117 -20.30 -15.79 27.43
C ARG A 117 -21.39 -15.76 28.47
N PRO A 118 -22.61 -15.38 28.15
CA PRO A 118 -23.70 -15.73 29.04
C PRO A 118 -23.77 -17.25 29.11
N ALA A 119 -23.47 -17.75 30.26
CA ALA A 119 -23.79 -19.12 30.60
C ALA A 119 -25.30 -19.23 30.60
N THR A 120 -25.87 -19.83 29.59
CA THR A 120 -27.19 -20.40 29.69
C THR A 120 -27.00 -21.89 29.66
N ALA A 121 -27.04 -22.41 30.87
CA ALA A 121 -27.22 -23.84 31.12
C ALA A 121 -28.58 -24.27 30.61
N GLN A 122 -28.59 -25.28 29.77
CA GLN A 122 -29.65 -26.31 29.72
C GLN A 122 -29.05 -27.48 28.96
N GLN A 123 -28.66 -28.42 29.74
CA GLN A 123 -29.16 -29.79 29.86
C GLN A 123 -29.87 -30.32 28.60
N ALA A 124 -29.21 -31.21 27.93
CA ALA A 124 -29.83 -32.42 27.46
C ALA A 124 -28.76 -33.51 27.31
N LYS A 125 -29.00 -34.56 27.99
CA LYS A 125 -28.26 -35.78 28.26
C LYS A 125 -28.16 -36.69 27.01
N PRO A 126 -27.44 -37.78 27.13
CA PRO A 126 -26.57 -38.29 26.08
C PRO A 126 -27.22 -39.41 25.27
N ALA A 127 -26.80 -39.57 24.07
CA ALA A 127 -26.91 -40.86 23.40
C ALA A 127 -25.75 -41.05 22.43
N ALA A 128 -24.92 -41.96 22.88
CA ALA A 128 -24.31 -43.03 22.12
C ALA A 128 -23.45 -42.66 20.90
N ALA A 129 -22.16 -42.72 21.12
CA ALA A 129 -21.24 -43.24 20.11
C ALA A 129 -21.68 -44.66 19.67
N PRO A 130 -21.36 -45.16 18.50
CA PRO A 130 -19.99 -45.57 18.25
C PRO A 130 -19.45 -45.23 16.86
N ALA A 131 -18.18 -44.97 16.84
CA ALA A 131 -17.35 -45.26 15.67
C ALA A 131 -17.44 -46.78 15.33
N PRO A 132 -17.17 -47.20 14.08
CA PRO A 132 -15.80 -47.36 13.71
C PRO A 132 -15.46 -46.95 12.26
N ALA A 133 -14.27 -46.54 12.08
CA ALA A 133 -13.57 -46.69 10.84
C ALA A 133 -13.46 -48.19 10.50
N PRO A 134 -13.37 -48.57 9.23
CA PRO A 134 -12.09 -49.07 8.77
C PRO A 134 -11.65 -48.38 7.49
N ALA A 135 -10.50 -47.93 7.48
CA ALA A 135 -9.31 -48.42 6.83
C ALA A 135 -9.52 -49.37 5.66
N ARG A 136 -8.79 -49.11 4.65
CA ARG A 136 -8.37 -49.85 3.50
C ARG A 136 -8.91 -49.26 2.22
N GLU A 137 -8.16 -49.08 1.24
CA GLU A 137 -6.96 -49.78 0.81
C GLU A 137 -6.45 -49.04 -0.42
N SER A 138 -5.15 -48.95 -0.42
CA SER A 138 -4.34 -49.35 -1.55
C SER A 138 -4.26 -48.41 -2.72
N GLN A 139 -3.11 -47.86 -2.78
CA GLN A 139 -2.37 -47.66 -4.03
C GLN A 139 -2.52 -48.87 -4.98
N PRO A 140 -2.43 -48.67 -6.29
CA PRO A 140 -1.10 -48.77 -6.82
C PRO A 140 -0.76 -47.75 -7.89
N VAL A 141 0.46 -47.37 -7.88
CA VAL A 141 1.20 -46.78 -8.97
C VAL A 141 1.33 -47.84 -10.06
N PRO A 142 1.10 -47.60 -11.32
CA PRO A 142 1.72 -48.34 -12.37
C PRO A 142 2.97 -47.60 -12.85
N LYS A 143 4.07 -48.23 -12.60
CA LYS A 143 5.26 -48.18 -13.43
C LYS A 143 4.91 -48.73 -14.81
N GLY A 144 5.50 -48.18 -15.78
CA GLY A 144 5.54 -48.77 -17.13
C GLY A 144 5.75 -47.68 -18.16
N GLN A 145 6.97 -47.48 -18.43
CA GLN A 145 7.74 -47.95 -19.58
C GLN A 145 7.60 -47.06 -20.77
N ARG A 146 8.70 -46.39 -21.01
CA ARG A 146 9.62 -46.65 -22.15
C ARG A 146 9.01 -46.52 -23.52
N SER A 147 9.54 -45.62 -24.19
CA SER A 147 10.11 -45.66 -25.55
C SER A 147 10.07 -44.24 -26.05
N GLY A 148 11.12 -43.60 -26.30
CA GLY A 148 12.16 -43.88 -27.22
C GLY A 148 11.80 -43.25 -28.54
N ILE A 149 12.68 -42.44 -28.98
CA ILE A 149 13.01 -42.06 -30.35
C ILE A 149 13.21 -40.55 -30.39
N SER A 150 14.46 -40.09 -30.29
CA SER A 150 15.26 -39.83 -31.48
C SER A 150 14.56 -38.89 -32.47
N GLY A 151 15.00 -37.69 -32.43
CA GLY A 151 14.70 -36.71 -33.45
C GLY A 151 15.71 -35.56 -33.35
N LEU A 152 16.88 -35.86 -33.82
CA LEU A 152 17.86 -34.88 -34.25
C LEU A 152 17.16 -33.90 -35.22
N PHE A 153 17.28 -32.63 -34.95
CA PHE A 153 17.40 -31.66 -36.01
C PHE A 153 18.39 -30.57 -35.60
N GLN A 154 19.57 -30.76 -36.15
CA GLN A 154 20.54 -29.75 -36.45
C GLN A 154 19.96 -28.80 -37.48
N GLY A 155 20.29 -27.58 -37.34
CA GLY A 155 20.07 -26.54 -38.34
C GLY A 155 20.38 -25.23 -37.68
N GLU A 156 21.59 -24.94 -37.50
CA GLU A 156 22.46 -24.21 -38.44
C GLU A 156 22.20 -22.70 -38.46
N ALA A 157 23.20 -22.09 -37.92
CA ALA A 157 23.63 -20.74 -38.10
C ALA A 157 23.26 -20.06 -39.40
N ARG A 158 22.81 -18.81 -39.31
CA ARG A 158 23.26 -17.80 -40.26
C ARG A 158 23.30 -16.44 -39.64
N SER A 159 24.52 -16.03 -39.38
CA SER A 159 25.00 -14.67 -39.46
C SER A 159 24.42 -13.96 -40.67
N THR A 160 23.92 -12.78 -40.50
CA THR A 160 24.00 -11.76 -41.54
C THR A 160 24.30 -10.44 -40.89
N GLU A 161 25.55 -10.19 -40.88
CA GLU A 161 26.21 -8.90 -40.85
C GLU A 161 25.73 -8.08 -42.06
N LEU A 162 25.23 -6.89 -41.82
CA LEU A 162 25.13 -5.87 -42.87
C LEU A 162 25.47 -4.51 -42.29
N LYS A 163 26.76 -4.19 -42.49
CA LYS A 163 27.30 -2.87 -42.66
C LYS A 163 26.55 -2.09 -43.74
N HIS A 164 26.19 -0.88 -43.46
CA HIS A 164 26.21 0.29 -44.36
C HIS A 164 26.05 1.52 -43.48
N LYS A 165 27.02 2.33 -43.25
CA LYS A 165 27.78 3.28 -44.07
C LYS A 165 26.87 4.14 -44.97
N PHE A 166 26.45 5.27 -44.50
CA PHE A 166 26.65 6.64 -45.02
C PHE A 166 26.16 7.61 -43.98
#